data_f116a44c321ed4496da1a5312760f209
#
_entry.id   f116a44c321ed4496da1a5312760f209
#
_cell.length_a   1.000
_cell.length_b   1.000
_cell.length_c   1.000
_cell.angle_alpha   90.00
_cell.angle_beta   90.00
_cell.angle_gamma   90.00
#
_symmetry.space_group_name_H-M   'P 1'
#
loop_
_entity.id
_entity.type
_entity.pdbx_description
1 polymer ?
#
loop_
_entity_poly.entity_id
_entity_poly.type
_entity_poly.pdbx_seq_one_letter_code
_entity_poly.pdbx_strand_id
1 'polypeptide(L)'
;MHPLLYTYRRCPYAMRARMALLQAGVAYQAHELTSLRDKPAKMLALSPKGTVPVLVLPSGEVLEQSMDIMRWAFAQTGDKDAWWARAQTPENQALLAFCDGEFKHHLDRTKYPQRYSDAQGGDHHREQAVEVLLTPPEKALHSQAYLGGEQPCVADIAIFPFVRQFAAVDSAWFEALPLPKVQAWLAGWLAHPLFEKAMVKAVKS
;
A
#
# COMPACT_ATOMS: atom_id res chain seq x y z
N MET A 1 -20.22 13.53 -11.78
CA MET A 1 -19.03 14.13 -11.10
C MET A 1 -18.18 12.97 -10.62
N HIS A 2 -16.83 13.06 -10.72
CA HIS A 2 -15.94 12.00 -10.24
C HIS A 2 -15.50 12.26 -8.80
N PRO A 3 -15.20 11.21 -8.00
CA PRO A 3 -14.57 11.37 -6.70
C PRO A 3 -13.26 12.16 -6.79
N LEU A 4 -12.93 12.92 -5.73
CA LEU A 4 -11.66 13.65 -5.61
C LEU A 4 -10.74 12.94 -4.62
N LEU A 5 -9.57 12.51 -5.09
CA LEU A 5 -8.55 11.85 -4.27
C LEU A 5 -7.42 12.84 -3.93
N TYR A 6 -7.29 13.20 -2.66
CA TYR A 6 -6.05 13.81 -2.14
C TYR A 6 -5.01 12.73 -1.95
N THR A 7 -3.87 12.89 -2.57
CA THR A 7 -2.85 11.84 -2.67
C THR A 7 -1.44 12.40 -2.59
N TYR A 8 -0.48 11.56 -2.22
CA TYR A 8 0.94 11.84 -2.34
C TYR A 8 1.62 10.64 -2.97
N ARG A 9 2.31 10.85 -4.10
CA ARG A 9 2.78 9.78 -4.99
C ARG A 9 3.59 8.71 -4.28
N ARG A 10 4.50 9.09 -3.39
CA ARG A 10 5.42 8.19 -2.69
C ARG A 10 4.87 7.59 -1.38
N CYS A 11 3.68 8.01 -0.94
CA CYS A 11 3.06 7.45 0.25
C CYS A 11 2.49 6.05 -0.05
N PRO A 12 2.88 4.99 0.68
CA PRO A 12 2.41 3.63 0.42
C PRO A 12 0.90 3.49 0.61
N TYR A 13 0.31 4.14 1.61
CA TYR A 13 -1.15 4.17 1.80
C TYR A 13 -1.89 4.81 0.62
N ALA A 14 -1.38 5.94 0.12
CA ALA A 14 -1.97 6.60 -1.05
C ALA A 14 -1.73 5.81 -2.34
N MET A 15 -0.61 5.08 -2.43
CA MET A 15 -0.28 4.24 -3.57
C MET A 15 -1.26 3.07 -3.71
N ARG A 16 -1.51 2.32 -2.62
CA ARG A 16 -2.47 1.21 -2.68
C ARG A 16 -3.89 1.66 -3.00
N ALA A 17 -4.31 2.84 -2.53
CA ALA A 17 -5.60 3.42 -2.88
C ALA A 17 -5.69 3.75 -4.37
N ARG A 18 -4.64 4.36 -4.97
CA ARG A 18 -4.59 4.60 -6.42
C ARG A 18 -4.62 3.31 -7.23
N MET A 19 -3.83 2.30 -6.82
CA MET A 19 -3.81 1.00 -7.50
C MET A 19 -5.19 0.34 -7.46
N ALA A 20 -5.90 0.39 -6.34
CA ALA A 20 -7.25 -0.16 -6.22
C ALA A 20 -8.25 0.58 -7.11
N LEU A 21 -8.26 1.92 -7.12
CA LEU A 21 -9.15 2.72 -7.98
C LEU A 21 -8.90 2.41 -9.47
N LEU A 22 -7.62 2.32 -9.87
CA LEU A 22 -7.24 2.00 -11.25
C LEU A 22 -7.63 0.57 -11.63
N GLN A 23 -7.38 -0.42 -10.76
CA GLN A 23 -7.74 -1.82 -11.01
C GLN A 23 -9.24 -2.01 -11.08
N ALA A 24 -9.99 -1.36 -10.22
CA ALA A 24 -11.44 -1.40 -10.25
C ALA A 24 -12.05 -0.59 -11.42
N GLY A 25 -11.25 0.14 -12.20
CA GLY A 25 -11.73 0.95 -13.31
C GLY A 25 -12.55 2.18 -12.86
N VAL A 26 -12.37 2.63 -11.62
CA VAL A 26 -13.06 3.81 -11.09
C VAL A 26 -12.35 5.08 -11.53
N ALA A 27 -13.03 5.92 -12.31
CA ALA A 27 -12.53 7.22 -12.69
C ALA A 27 -12.56 8.20 -11.49
N TYR A 28 -11.47 8.93 -11.27
CA TYR A 28 -11.36 9.91 -10.19
C TYR A 28 -10.51 11.11 -10.62
N GLN A 29 -10.68 12.23 -9.92
CA GLN A 29 -9.79 13.38 -10.02
C GLN A 29 -8.72 13.25 -8.93
N ALA A 30 -7.46 13.52 -9.26
CA ALA A 30 -6.37 13.47 -8.31
C ALA A 30 -5.86 14.87 -7.96
N HIS A 31 -5.84 15.19 -6.68
CA HIS A 31 -5.10 16.33 -6.15
C HIS A 31 -3.81 15.80 -5.50
N GLU A 32 -2.71 15.82 -6.27
CA GLU A 32 -1.42 15.36 -5.76
C GLU A 32 -0.75 16.46 -4.91
N LEU A 33 -0.49 16.16 -3.64
CA LEU A 33 0.23 17.05 -2.74
C LEU A 33 1.70 17.17 -3.19
N THR A 34 2.24 18.39 -3.15
CA THR A 34 3.66 18.64 -3.41
C THR A 34 4.53 18.26 -2.21
N SER A 35 3.97 18.40 -1.01
CA SER A 35 4.62 18.07 0.26
C SER A 35 3.61 17.53 1.27
N LEU A 36 4.03 16.62 2.13
CA LEU A 36 3.24 16.18 3.29
C LEU A 36 3.23 17.21 4.43
N ARG A 37 4.07 18.24 4.36
CA ARG A 37 4.11 19.33 5.33
C ARG A 37 3.15 20.48 4.99
N ASP A 38 2.88 20.66 3.69
CA ASP A 38 1.99 21.70 3.18
C ASP A 38 0.72 21.05 2.62
N LYS A 39 -0.34 21.11 3.40
CA LYS A 39 -1.62 20.45 3.10
C LYS A 39 -2.67 21.50 2.77
N PRO A 40 -3.47 21.28 1.70
CA PRO A 40 -4.54 22.21 1.33
C PRO A 40 -5.55 22.39 2.46
N ALA A 41 -5.96 23.63 2.72
CA ALA A 41 -6.97 23.95 3.75
C ALA A 41 -8.28 23.17 3.52
N LYS A 42 -8.70 23.00 2.25
CA LYS A 42 -9.87 22.17 1.90
C LYS A 42 -9.72 20.73 2.35
N MET A 43 -8.53 20.14 2.19
CA MET A 43 -8.27 18.77 2.64
C MET A 43 -8.35 18.69 4.17
N LEU A 44 -7.76 19.65 4.90
CA LEU A 44 -7.77 19.67 6.36
C LEU A 44 -9.18 19.89 6.94
N ALA A 45 -10.03 20.64 6.24
CA ALA A 45 -11.43 20.81 6.62
C ALA A 45 -12.24 19.51 6.47
N LEU A 46 -11.90 18.66 5.51
CA LEU A 46 -12.56 17.37 5.25
C LEU A 46 -11.96 16.23 6.09
N SER A 47 -10.67 16.29 6.39
CA SER A 47 -9.92 15.29 7.12
C SER A 47 -8.93 15.98 8.07
N PRO A 48 -9.35 16.33 9.30
CA PRO A 48 -8.53 17.10 10.26
C PRO A 48 -7.23 16.39 10.66
N LYS A 49 -7.18 15.05 10.62
CA LYS A 49 -5.94 14.29 10.88
C LYS A 49 -4.85 14.56 9.84
N GLY A 50 -5.19 15.11 8.67
CA GLY A 50 -4.24 15.60 7.67
C GLY A 50 -3.33 14.51 7.09
N THR A 51 -3.79 13.27 7.01
CA THR A 51 -3.06 12.16 6.36
C THR A 51 -3.60 11.92 4.95
N VAL A 52 -2.81 11.28 4.09
CA VAL A 52 -3.23 10.82 2.78
C VAL A 52 -3.18 9.30 2.72
N PRO A 53 -4.11 8.67 1.95
CA PRO A 53 -5.09 9.25 1.04
C PRO A 53 -6.34 9.77 1.75
N VAL A 54 -7.05 10.71 1.08
CA VAL A 54 -8.42 11.09 1.42
C VAL A 54 -9.23 11.08 0.12
N LEU A 55 -10.31 10.31 0.07
CA LEU A 55 -11.22 10.25 -1.07
C LEU A 55 -12.54 10.94 -0.71
N VAL A 56 -12.90 11.97 -1.46
CA VAL A 56 -14.17 12.68 -1.32
C VAL A 56 -15.11 12.22 -2.42
N LEU A 57 -16.21 11.60 -2.06
CA LEU A 57 -17.20 11.09 -2.98
C LEU A 57 -18.10 12.23 -3.52
N PRO A 58 -18.77 12.05 -4.68
CA PRO A 58 -19.72 13.03 -5.20
C PRO A 58 -20.91 13.32 -4.26
N SER A 59 -21.21 12.41 -3.34
CA SER A 59 -22.21 12.55 -2.28
C SER A 59 -21.79 13.52 -1.17
N GLY A 60 -20.49 13.86 -1.09
CA GLY A 60 -19.88 14.60 0.02
C GLY A 60 -19.32 13.69 1.13
N GLU A 61 -19.53 12.38 1.06
CA GLU A 61 -18.91 11.41 1.98
C GLU A 61 -17.38 11.41 1.82
N VAL A 62 -16.65 11.25 2.93
CA VAL A 62 -15.18 11.28 2.98
C VAL A 62 -14.66 9.95 3.50
N LEU A 63 -13.83 9.28 2.70
CA LEU A 63 -13.11 8.09 3.08
C LEU A 63 -11.65 8.44 3.37
N GLU A 64 -11.22 8.22 4.61
CA GLU A 64 -9.91 8.63 5.11
C GLU A 64 -8.92 7.47 5.29
N GLN A 65 -9.40 6.23 5.24
CA GLN A 65 -8.55 5.04 5.34
C GLN A 65 -8.34 4.42 3.97
N SER A 66 -7.09 4.10 3.66
CA SER A 66 -6.77 3.52 2.36
C SER A 66 -7.47 2.18 2.11
N MET A 67 -7.66 1.35 3.14
CA MET A 67 -8.40 0.09 3.01
C MET A 67 -9.89 0.31 2.75
N ASP A 68 -10.50 1.35 3.33
CA ASP A 68 -11.91 1.70 3.05
C ASP A 68 -12.07 2.22 1.62
N ILE A 69 -11.09 3.02 1.13
CA ILE A 69 -11.04 3.45 -0.28
C ILE A 69 -10.93 2.23 -1.20
N MET A 70 -10.05 1.27 -0.89
CA MET A 70 -9.92 0.04 -1.68
C MET A 70 -11.21 -0.76 -1.69
N ARG A 71 -11.83 -0.99 -0.52
CA ARG A 71 -13.12 -1.69 -0.40
C ARG A 71 -14.21 -1.00 -1.22
N TRP A 72 -14.31 0.31 -1.08
CA TRP A 72 -15.26 1.11 -1.83
C TRP A 72 -15.04 0.97 -3.35
N ALA A 73 -13.80 1.08 -3.81
CA ALA A 73 -13.45 1.01 -5.23
C ALA A 73 -13.91 -0.31 -5.87
N PHE A 74 -13.59 -1.45 -5.26
CA PHE A 74 -14.02 -2.76 -5.79
C PHE A 74 -15.53 -2.96 -5.69
N ALA A 75 -16.20 -2.42 -4.66
CA ALA A 75 -17.64 -2.47 -4.54
C ALA A 75 -18.37 -1.71 -5.66
N GLN A 76 -17.80 -0.61 -6.22
CA GLN A 76 -18.40 0.15 -7.31
C GLN A 76 -18.59 -0.69 -8.58
N THR A 77 -17.77 -1.70 -8.80
CA THR A 77 -17.78 -2.54 -10.01
C THR A 77 -18.24 -3.97 -9.73
N GLY A 78 -18.71 -4.25 -8.51
CA GLY A 78 -19.15 -5.58 -8.08
C GLY A 78 -18.02 -6.61 -8.01
N ASP A 79 -16.78 -6.15 -7.84
CA ASP A 79 -15.58 -7.02 -7.75
C ASP A 79 -15.49 -8.07 -8.86
N LYS A 80 -15.74 -7.64 -10.12
CA LYS A 80 -15.90 -8.52 -11.29
C LYS A 80 -14.80 -9.55 -11.47
N ASP A 81 -13.56 -9.18 -11.13
CA ASP A 81 -12.39 -10.04 -11.24
C ASP A 81 -12.04 -10.74 -9.92
N ALA A 82 -12.95 -10.67 -8.93
CA ALA A 82 -12.82 -11.27 -7.60
C ALA A 82 -11.54 -10.87 -6.83
N TRP A 83 -11.01 -9.67 -7.07
CA TRP A 83 -9.81 -9.19 -6.37
C TRP A 83 -10.02 -9.07 -4.88
N TRP A 84 -11.17 -8.50 -4.48
CA TRP A 84 -11.54 -8.37 -3.08
C TRP A 84 -11.87 -9.74 -2.47
N ALA A 85 -12.67 -10.55 -3.17
CA ALA A 85 -13.11 -11.86 -2.70
C ALA A 85 -11.92 -12.81 -2.47
N ARG A 86 -10.94 -12.87 -3.39
CA ARG A 86 -9.74 -13.71 -3.23
C ARG A 86 -8.87 -13.32 -2.02
N ALA A 87 -8.94 -12.08 -1.56
CA ALA A 87 -8.20 -11.63 -0.39
C ALA A 87 -8.88 -11.96 0.94
N GLN A 88 -10.07 -12.59 0.94
CA GLN A 88 -10.83 -12.87 2.18
C GLN A 88 -10.40 -14.15 2.89
N THR A 89 -9.27 -14.76 2.52
CA THR A 89 -8.72 -15.88 3.28
C THR A 89 -8.16 -15.42 4.63
N PRO A 90 -8.18 -16.29 5.67
CA PRO A 90 -7.61 -15.96 6.98
C PRO A 90 -6.13 -15.50 6.88
N GLU A 91 -5.35 -16.12 6.01
CA GLU A 91 -3.93 -15.82 5.80
C GLU A 91 -3.75 -14.40 5.24
N ASN A 92 -4.52 -14.03 4.21
CA ASN A 92 -4.46 -12.70 3.61
C ASN A 92 -4.97 -11.62 4.57
N GLN A 93 -6.02 -11.90 5.34
CA GLN A 93 -6.51 -10.97 6.36
C GLN A 93 -5.48 -10.75 7.48
N ALA A 94 -4.76 -11.80 7.89
CA ALA A 94 -3.66 -11.69 8.84
C ALA A 94 -2.50 -10.84 8.26
N LEU A 95 -2.10 -11.09 7.00
CA LEU A 95 -1.07 -10.30 6.32
C LEU A 95 -1.43 -8.81 6.22
N LEU A 96 -2.68 -8.48 5.91
CA LEU A 96 -3.16 -7.11 5.85
C LEU A 96 -3.09 -6.43 7.23
N ALA A 97 -3.49 -7.14 8.29
CA ALA A 97 -3.42 -6.65 9.66
C ALA A 97 -1.95 -6.44 10.10
N PHE A 98 -1.07 -7.40 9.83
CA PHE A 98 0.36 -7.26 10.12
C PHE A 98 1.01 -6.11 9.36
N CYS A 99 0.66 -5.93 8.08
CA CYS A 99 1.19 -4.84 7.26
C CYS A 99 0.88 -3.46 7.85
N ASP A 100 -0.37 -3.23 8.26
CA ASP A 100 -0.82 -1.93 8.78
C ASP A 100 -0.44 -1.71 10.26
N GLY A 101 -0.16 -2.78 10.99
CA GLY A 101 0.20 -2.77 12.42
C GLY A 101 1.71 -2.94 12.63
N GLU A 102 2.09 -4.16 12.96
CA GLU A 102 3.41 -4.52 13.47
C GLU A 102 4.53 -4.28 12.46
N PHE A 103 4.32 -4.68 11.19
CA PHE A 103 5.29 -4.40 10.14
C PHE A 103 5.52 -2.90 9.95
N LYS A 104 4.43 -2.12 9.92
CA LYS A 104 4.55 -0.66 9.79
C LYS A 104 5.30 -0.03 10.95
N HIS A 105 5.11 -0.53 12.17
CA HIS A 105 5.87 -0.13 13.36
C HIS A 105 7.38 -0.34 13.14
N HIS A 106 7.78 -1.52 12.68
CA HIS A 106 9.17 -1.86 12.44
C HIS A 106 9.75 -1.13 11.23
N LEU A 107 8.99 -1.00 10.13
CA LEU A 107 9.40 -0.25 8.95
C LEU A 107 9.74 1.22 9.28
N ASP A 108 8.91 1.88 10.10
CA ASP A 108 9.17 3.27 10.45
C ASP A 108 10.45 3.43 11.27
N ARG A 109 10.73 2.51 12.18
CA ARG A 109 11.95 2.50 13.01
C ARG A 109 13.19 2.15 12.21
N THR A 110 13.08 1.24 11.27
CA THR A 110 14.15 0.96 10.31
C THR A 110 14.46 2.17 9.43
N LYS A 111 13.42 2.84 8.94
CA LYS A 111 13.57 3.94 7.98
C LYS A 111 13.94 5.28 8.63
N TYR A 112 13.47 5.52 9.83
CA TYR A 112 13.62 6.79 10.55
C TYR A 112 14.11 6.60 11.97
N PRO A 113 15.23 5.87 12.20
CA PRO A 113 15.68 5.51 13.54
C PRO A 113 15.86 6.73 14.46
N GLN A 114 16.23 7.88 13.88
CA GLN A 114 16.41 9.14 14.62
C GLN A 114 15.12 9.74 15.20
N ARG A 115 13.94 9.20 14.86
CA ARG A 115 12.65 9.66 15.41
C ARG A 115 12.19 8.87 16.63
N TYR A 116 12.89 7.81 16.94
CA TYR A 116 12.53 6.86 17.98
C TYR A 116 13.70 6.66 18.92
N SER A 117 13.43 6.64 20.21
CA SER A 117 14.42 6.38 21.26
C SER A 117 14.40 4.90 21.67
N ASP A 118 14.43 4.00 20.69
CA ASP A 118 14.39 2.57 20.96
C ASP A 118 15.76 2.04 21.38
N ALA A 119 15.78 1.26 22.46
CA ALA A 119 16.98 0.58 22.94
C ALA A 119 17.44 -0.56 22.02
N GLN A 120 16.55 -1.06 21.13
CA GLN A 120 16.79 -2.25 20.32
C GLN A 120 17.54 -1.98 19.01
N GLY A 121 17.56 -0.72 18.54
CA GLY A 121 18.27 -0.33 17.31
C GLY A 121 17.60 -0.76 16.01
N GLY A 122 18.12 -0.23 14.89
CA GLY A 122 17.53 -0.40 13.55
C GLY A 122 17.61 -1.84 13.03
N ASP A 123 18.66 -2.58 13.36
CA ASP A 123 18.83 -3.97 12.86
C ASP A 123 17.79 -4.91 13.46
N HIS A 124 17.48 -4.78 14.76
CA HIS A 124 16.39 -5.52 15.38
C HIS A 124 15.05 -5.28 14.67
N HIS A 125 14.71 -4.01 14.42
CA HIS A 125 13.46 -3.69 13.73
C HIS A 125 13.43 -4.20 12.30
N ARG A 126 14.56 -4.24 11.61
CA ARG A 126 14.69 -4.79 10.27
C ARG A 126 14.42 -6.29 10.24
N GLU A 127 14.99 -7.04 11.18
CA GLU A 127 14.76 -8.47 11.32
C GLU A 127 13.32 -8.80 11.69
N GLN A 128 12.74 -8.07 12.64
CA GLN A 128 11.32 -8.23 13.00
C GLN A 128 10.38 -7.92 11.85
N ALA A 129 10.66 -6.90 11.04
CA ALA A 129 9.87 -6.61 9.85
C ALA A 129 9.87 -7.79 8.85
N VAL A 130 11.02 -8.44 8.67
CA VAL A 130 11.13 -9.65 7.82
C VAL A 130 10.28 -10.78 8.38
N GLU A 131 10.39 -11.07 9.66
CA GLU A 131 9.67 -12.17 10.30
C GLU A 131 8.15 -11.97 10.22
N VAL A 132 7.69 -10.76 10.55
CA VAL A 132 6.25 -10.45 10.65
C VAL A 132 5.56 -10.45 9.28
N LEU A 133 6.16 -9.89 8.24
CA LEU A 133 5.46 -9.68 6.98
C LEU A 133 6.10 -10.34 5.75
N LEU A 134 7.37 -10.67 5.73
CA LEU A 134 8.00 -11.21 4.52
C LEU A 134 8.10 -12.74 4.55
N THR A 135 8.32 -13.32 5.73
CA THR A 135 8.42 -14.77 5.89
C THR A 135 7.13 -15.53 5.51
N PRO A 136 5.91 -15.09 5.91
CA PRO A 136 4.69 -15.77 5.50
C PRO A 136 4.44 -15.73 3.98
N PRO A 137 4.55 -14.58 3.27
CA PRO A 137 4.47 -14.55 1.82
C PRO A 137 5.53 -15.39 1.12
N GLU A 138 6.77 -15.42 1.62
CA GLU A 138 7.82 -16.28 1.05
C GLU A 138 7.35 -17.73 0.96
N LYS A 139 6.77 -18.26 2.03
CA LYS A 139 6.21 -19.62 2.08
C LYS A 139 5.06 -19.80 1.09
N ALA A 140 4.11 -18.87 1.07
CA ALA A 140 2.94 -18.95 0.18
C ALA A 140 3.35 -18.91 -1.30
N LEU A 141 4.26 -18.00 -1.67
CA LEU A 141 4.71 -17.81 -3.04
C LEU A 141 5.62 -18.93 -3.60
N HIS A 142 5.94 -19.95 -2.79
CA HIS A 142 6.57 -21.18 -3.31
C HIS A 142 5.63 -22.00 -4.19
N SER A 143 4.34 -22.00 -3.89
CA SER A 143 3.32 -22.82 -4.55
C SER A 143 2.33 -22.00 -5.41
N GLN A 144 2.42 -20.67 -5.40
CA GLN A 144 1.49 -19.80 -6.10
C GLN A 144 2.18 -18.53 -6.60
N ALA A 145 1.61 -17.93 -7.66
CA ALA A 145 2.21 -16.74 -8.29
C ALA A 145 1.95 -15.44 -7.51
N TYR A 146 0.84 -15.35 -6.79
CA TYR A 146 0.39 -14.17 -6.06
C TYR A 146 -0.18 -14.54 -4.70
N LEU A 147 -0.41 -13.56 -3.84
CA LEU A 147 -1.10 -13.77 -2.56
C LEU A 147 -2.56 -14.23 -2.73
N GLY A 148 -3.13 -13.98 -3.89
CA GLY A 148 -4.46 -14.49 -4.30
C GLY A 148 -4.44 -15.87 -4.95
N GLY A 149 -3.31 -16.58 -4.97
CA GLY A 149 -3.14 -17.84 -5.68
C GLY A 149 -2.53 -17.66 -7.08
N GLU A 150 -3.15 -18.23 -8.10
CA GLU A 150 -2.72 -18.07 -9.51
C GLU A 150 -3.03 -16.69 -10.08
N GLN A 151 -3.93 -15.96 -9.45
CA GLN A 151 -4.34 -14.62 -9.83
C GLN A 151 -4.09 -13.63 -8.69
N PRO A 152 -3.74 -12.37 -9.00
CA PRO A 152 -3.54 -11.36 -7.97
C PRO A 152 -4.83 -11.03 -7.22
N CYS A 153 -4.68 -10.48 -6.02
CA CYS A 153 -5.79 -10.04 -5.18
C CYS A 153 -5.49 -8.69 -4.51
N VAL A 154 -6.44 -8.22 -3.73
CA VAL A 154 -6.29 -6.96 -2.98
C VAL A 154 -5.11 -7.01 -2.02
N ALA A 155 -4.79 -8.18 -1.41
CA ALA A 155 -3.64 -8.28 -0.51
C ALA A 155 -2.32 -7.97 -1.22
N ASP A 156 -2.15 -8.39 -2.49
CA ASP A 156 -0.96 -8.07 -3.26
C ASP A 156 -0.74 -6.56 -3.37
N ILE A 157 -1.74 -5.83 -3.87
CA ILE A 157 -1.62 -4.36 -4.08
C ILE A 157 -1.68 -3.56 -2.77
N ALA A 158 -2.22 -4.14 -1.70
CA ALA A 158 -2.24 -3.50 -0.39
C ALA A 158 -0.87 -3.56 0.30
N ILE A 159 -0.16 -4.67 0.17
CA ILE A 159 1.11 -4.96 0.85
C ILE A 159 2.32 -4.49 0.02
N PHE A 160 2.28 -4.67 -1.30
CA PHE A 160 3.36 -4.31 -2.22
C PHE A 160 3.99 -2.93 -1.96
N PRO A 161 3.23 -1.81 -1.78
CA PRO A 161 3.83 -0.50 -1.57
C PRO A 161 4.69 -0.39 -0.31
N PHE A 162 4.37 -1.18 0.71
CA PHE A 162 5.10 -1.20 1.98
C PHE A 162 6.36 -2.06 1.87
N VAL A 163 6.28 -3.23 1.26
CA VAL A 163 7.46 -4.06 0.96
C VAL A 163 8.43 -3.31 0.05
N ARG A 164 7.93 -2.64 -0.99
CA ARG A 164 8.72 -1.74 -1.83
C ARG A 164 9.43 -0.66 -1.03
N GLN A 165 8.73 -0.02 -0.08
CA GLN A 165 9.33 1.01 0.76
C GLN A 165 10.41 0.45 1.67
N PHE A 166 10.18 -0.74 2.23
CA PHE A 166 11.11 -1.44 3.09
C PHE A 166 12.39 -1.84 2.33
N ALA A 167 12.24 -2.49 1.19
CA ALA A 167 13.37 -2.88 0.33
C ALA A 167 14.23 -1.68 -0.11
N ALA A 168 13.61 -0.51 -0.33
CA ALA A 168 14.30 0.71 -0.73
C ALA A 168 15.05 1.42 0.41
N VAL A 169 14.96 0.96 1.67
CA VAL A 169 15.78 1.51 2.77
C VAL A 169 17.23 1.07 2.64
N ASP A 170 17.43 -0.21 2.30
CA ASP A 170 18.74 -0.81 2.05
C ASP A 170 18.55 -1.95 1.04
N SER A 171 18.71 -1.64 -0.23
CA SER A 171 18.44 -2.60 -1.31
C SER A 171 19.43 -3.76 -1.32
N ALA A 172 20.70 -3.49 -1.03
CA ALA A 172 21.72 -4.53 -1.00
C ALA A 172 21.47 -5.55 0.10
N TRP A 173 21.09 -5.09 1.29
CA TRP A 173 20.70 -5.97 2.38
C TRP A 173 19.43 -6.77 2.05
N PHE A 174 18.42 -6.13 1.47
CA PHE A 174 17.17 -6.81 1.09
C PHE A 174 17.41 -7.89 0.03
N GLU A 175 18.26 -7.63 -0.96
CA GLU A 175 18.63 -8.58 -2.01
C GLU A 175 19.43 -9.77 -1.47
N ALA A 176 20.16 -9.60 -0.35
CA ALA A 176 20.91 -10.66 0.31
C ALA A 176 20.05 -11.58 1.21
N LEU A 177 18.78 -11.22 1.47
CA LEU A 177 17.88 -12.03 2.28
C LEU A 177 17.54 -13.35 1.58
N PRO A 178 17.38 -14.46 2.32
CA PRO A 178 16.96 -15.75 1.76
C PRO A 178 15.45 -15.78 1.46
N LEU A 179 14.96 -14.81 0.69
CA LEU A 179 13.55 -14.59 0.36
C LEU A 179 13.34 -14.45 -1.17
N PRO A 180 13.79 -15.42 -1.98
CA PRO A 180 13.79 -15.30 -3.44
C PRO A 180 12.40 -15.14 -4.04
N LYS A 181 11.35 -15.70 -3.41
CA LYS A 181 9.98 -15.59 -3.90
C LYS A 181 9.37 -14.19 -3.65
N VAL A 182 9.60 -13.63 -2.48
CA VAL A 182 9.20 -12.24 -2.17
C VAL A 182 9.96 -11.26 -3.06
N GLN A 183 11.26 -11.48 -3.29
CA GLN A 183 12.07 -10.65 -4.19
C GLN A 183 11.54 -10.69 -5.62
N ALA A 184 11.23 -11.89 -6.14
CA ALA A 184 10.65 -12.06 -7.48
C ALA A 184 9.24 -11.43 -7.57
N TRP A 185 8.39 -11.62 -6.57
CA TRP A 185 7.06 -11.02 -6.47
C TRP A 185 7.16 -9.49 -6.46
N LEU A 186 8.08 -8.92 -5.66
CA LEU A 186 8.33 -7.48 -5.61
C LEU A 186 8.78 -6.95 -6.97
N ALA A 187 9.72 -7.63 -7.64
CA ALA A 187 10.20 -7.26 -8.97
C ALA A 187 9.08 -7.30 -10.01
N GLY A 188 8.22 -8.32 -9.97
CA GLY A 188 7.04 -8.42 -10.81
C GLY A 188 6.07 -7.25 -10.64
N TRP A 189 5.79 -6.85 -9.41
CA TRP A 189 4.94 -5.70 -9.13
C TRP A 189 5.58 -4.36 -9.53
N LEU A 190 6.89 -4.21 -9.37
CA LEU A 190 7.62 -3.02 -9.83
C LEU A 190 7.53 -2.82 -11.36
N ALA A 191 7.49 -3.92 -12.12
CA ALA A 191 7.33 -3.91 -13.57
C ALA A 191 5.85 -3.97 -14.03
N HIS A 192 4.89 -4.07 -13.09
CA HIS A 192 3.50 -4.28 -13.44
C HIS A 192 2.85 -2.99 -13.99
N PRO A 193 2.09 -3.05 -15.11
CA PRO A 193 1.46 -1.87 -15.72
C PRO A 193 0.52 -1.10 -14.77
N LEU A 194 -0.12 -1.78 -13.82
CA LEU A 194 -0.97 -1.14 -12.81
C LEU A 194 -0.15 -0.22 -11.89
N PHE A 195 1.03 -0.67 -11.47
CA PHE A 195 1.92 0.16 -10.66
C PHE A 195 2.46 1.35 -11.46
N GLU A 196 2.88 1.12 -12.69
CA GLU A 196 3.34 2.18 -13.58
C GLU A 196 2.27 3.28 -13.74
N LYS A 197 1.02 2.90 -14.04
CA LYS A 197 -0.11 3.83 -14.10
C LYS A 197 -0.35 4.56 -12.78
N ALA A 198 -0.25 3.87 -11.65
CA ALA A 198 -0.42 4.47 -10.32
C ALA A 198 0.67 5.49 -9.97
N MET A 199 1.84 5.42 -10.65
CA MET A 199 2.97 6.32 -10.44
C MET A 199 3.03 7.49 -11.42
N VAL A 200 2.09 7.56 -12.37
CA VAL A 200 1.96 8.73 -13.26
C VAL A 200 1.62 9.96 -12.41
N LYS A 201 2.34 11.06 -12.65
CA LYS A 201 2.09 12.33 -11.97
C LYS A 201 0.74 12.89 -12.38
N ALA A 202 -0.09 13.26 -11.41
CA ALA A 202 -1.34 13.95 -11.71
C ALA A 202 -1.06 15.31 -12.39
N VAL A 203 -1.76 15.57 -13.48
CA VAL A 203 -1.71 16.89 -14.12
C VAL A 203 -2.36 17.89 -13.17
N LYS A 204 -1.66 18.97 -12.87
CA LYS A 204 -2.25 20.07 -12.08
C LYS A 204 -3.38 20.68 -12.92
N SER A 205 -4.61 20.49 -12.48
CA SER A 205 -5.78 21.22 -12.96
C SER A 205 -5.84 22.61 -12.33
#